data_ce89cda7aeec497fe2cb01924ab11753
#
_entry.id   ce89cda7aeec497fe2cb01924ab11753
#
_cell.length_a   1.000
_cell.length_b   1.000
_cell.length_c   1.000
_cell.angle_alpha   90.00
_cell.angle_beta   90.00
_cell.angle_gamma   90.00
#
_symmetry.space_group_name_H-M   'P 1'
#
loop_
_entity.id
_entity.type
_entity.pdbx_description
1 polymer ?
#
loop_
_entity_poly.entity_id
_entity_poly.type
_entity_poly.pdbx_seq_one_letter_code
_entity_poly.pdbx_strand_id
1 'polypeptide(L)'
;EDVTMHKADNVYEQMIALGREVAAGHEISMISLSGTWHSLFLCDQDMKPVTPVYLWSYTGAAEVCKELREDPEYVKWFYNKTGCMVNAIYPFFKLLLLKKKGYDLSRHYIFGQGTYNNYRMTGKRIITECLASGTGLLNTHTKKYDPEILKEAGITEDQLSEVIDYKHTYPLTAEAAAALGVKPGIPVVPTSSDGGLNQVGVGASVEGVMTFSVGTSGAIRLTTAQPVLPDQPSTWCYMSPKAWLSGAATNGCCNCIDWYKDHAFGQDVSYGEIEKGITDRETNPVFLPFLFGERCPGWNDERKGGFLEILPKHKANDLYLAVQEGVLFNLYHCYKMLTK
;
A
#
# COMPACT_ATOMS: atom_id res chain seq x y z
N GLU A 1 -14.73 -2.47 -17.55
CA GLU A 1 -13.31 -2.81 -17.26
C GLU A 1 -13.14 -2.95 -15.76
N ASP A 2 -12.34 -3.93 -15.33
CA ASP A 2 -12.03 -4.11 -13.92
C ASP A 2 -11.06 -3.00 -13.48
N VAL A 3 -11.55 -2.08 -12.64
CA VAL A 3 -10.78 -0.93 -12.13
C VAL A 3 -9.59 -1.32 -11.24
N THR A 4 -9.45 -2.60 -10.90
CA THR A 4 -8.33 -3.13 -10.11
C THR A 4 -7.16 -3.59 -10.97
N MET A 5 -7.25 -3.43 -12.30
CA MET A 5 -6.23 -3.80 -13.28
C MET A 5 -6.08 -2.71 -14.35
N HIS A 6 -4.88 -2.61 -14.94
CA HIS A 6 -4.63 -1.76 -16.10
C HIS A 6 -3.52 -2.34 -17.00
N LYS A 7 -3.27 -1.71 -18.16
CA LYS A 7 -2.15 -2.04 -19.04
C LYS A 7 -0.91 -1.24 -18.63
N ALA A 8 0.23 -1.90 -18.47
CA ALA A 8 1.47 -1.26 -18.03
C ALA A 8 1.92 -0.13 -18.97
N ASP A 9 1.84 -0.36 -20.27
CA ASP A 9 2.23 0.61 -21.30
C ASP A 9 1.34 1.87 -21.27
N ASN A 10 0.03 1.70 -21.08
CA ASN A 10 -0.88 2.87 -21.02
C ASN A 10 -0.50 3.84 -19.90
N VAL A 11 -0.15 3.31 -18.71
CA VAL A 11 0.26 4.15 -17.58
C VAL A 11 1.62 4.79 -17.84
N TYR A 12 2.56 4.07 -18.45
CA TYR A 12 3.85 4.63 -18.85
C TYR A 12 3.66 5.75 -19.88
N GLU A 13 2.87 5.54 -20.92
CA GLU A 13 2.61 6.53 -21.98
C GLU A 13 1.93 7.79 -21.43
N GLN A 14 0.95 7.65 -20.54
CA GLN A 14 0.31 8.77 -19.86
C GLN A 14 1.31 9.54 -18.98
N MET A 15 2.16 8.83 -18.22
CA MET A 15 3.22 9.46 -17.43
C MET A 15 4.18 10.26 -18.31
N ILE A 16 4.59 9.73 -19.46
CA ILE A 16 5.45 10.43 -20.42
C ILE A 16 4.74 11.65 -21.01
N ALA A 17 3.47 11.53 -21.39
CA ALA A 17 2.70 12.64 -21.96
C ALA A 17 2.58 13.81 -20.97
N LEU A 18 2.20 13.51 -19.73
CA LEU A 18 2.11 14.52 -18.66
C LEU A 18 3.48 15.08 -18.30
N GLY A 19 4.51 14.22 -18.23
CA GLY A 19 5.89 14.64 -17.98
C GLY A 19 6.42 15.60 -19.05
N ARG A 20 6.10 15.37 -20.33
CA ARG A 20 6.44 16.27 -21.44
C ARG A 20 5.76 17.63 -21.29
N GLU A 21 4.48 17.63 -20.92
CA GLU A 21 3.72 18.86 -20.71
C GLU A 21 4.33 19.71 -19.59
N VAL A 22 4.63 19.08 -18.45
CA VAL A 22 5.23 19.75 -17.28
C VAL A 22 6.67 20.20 -17.56
N ALA A 23 7.44 19.48 -18.36
CA ALA A 23 8.82 19.83 -18.70
C ALA A 23 8.93 20.95 -19.74
N ALA A 24 7.83 21.25 -20.48
CA ALA A 24 7.85 22.22 -21.57
C ALA A 24 8.27 23.62 -21.08
N GLY A 25 9.30 24.18 -21.73
CA GLY A 25 9.83 25.50 -21.39
C GLY A 25 10.74 25.54 -20.13
N HIS A 26 11.03 24.38 -19.53
CA HIS A 26 11.90 24.29 -18.36
C HIS A 26 13.18 23.51 -18.63
N GLU A 27 14.28 23.90 -18.00
CA GLU A 27 15.49 23.10 -17.96
C GLU A 27 15.37 22.06 -16.84
N ILE A 28 15.24 20.80 -17.22
CA ILE A 28 15.08 19.70 -16.27
C ILE A 28 16.45 19.14 -15.91
N SER A 29 16.79 19.16 -14.63
CA SER A 29 18.06 18.67 -14.08
C SER A 29 17.96 17.27 -13.48
N MET A 30 16.75 16.82 -13.10
CA MET A 30 16.52 15.52 -12.48
C MET A 30 15.05 15.11 -12.64
N ILE A 31 14.79 13.80 -12.69
CA ILE A 31 13.45 13.23 -12.64
C ILE A 31 13.35 12.34 -11.40
N SER A 32 12.30 12.52 -10.60
CA SER A 32 11.98 11.66 -9.46
C SER A 32 10.62 11.03 -9.65
N LEU A 33 10.53 9.72 -9.42
CA LEU A 33 9.31 8.96 -9.65
C LEU A 33 8.64 8.55 -8.33
N SER A 34 7.33 8.73 -8.28
CA SER A 34 6.45 8.20 -7.23
C SER A 34 5.50 7.17 -7.82
N GLY A 35 5.22 6.10 -7.10
CA GLY A 35 4.30 5.05 -7.53
C GLY A 35 3.60 4.37 -6.36
N THR A 36 2.66 3.49 -6.65
CA THR A 36 1.97 2.72 -5.63
C THR A 36 2.75 1.48 -5.23
N TRP A 37 2.59 1.02 -3.99
CA TRP A 37 2.99 -0.33 -3.58
C TRP A 37 2.12 -1.41 -4.22
N HIS A 38 2.57 -2.63 -4.15
CA HIS A 38 1.80 -3.87 -4.32
C HIS A 38 1.30 -4.21 -5.73
N SER A 39 1.70 -3.46 -6.75
CA SER A 39 1.37 -3.84 -8.13
C SER A 39 2.25 -5.00 -8.62
N LEU A 40 1.68 -5.86 -9.47
CA LEU A 40 2.35 -7.00 -10.07
C LEU A 40 1.87 -7.25 -11.49
N PHE A 41 2.77 -7.62 -12.38
CA PHE A 41 2.48 -8.24 -13.68
C PHE A 41 3.69 -9.01 -14.21
N LEU A 42 3.46 -9.81 -15.24
CA LEU A 42 4.49 -10.61 -15.89
C LEU A 42 4.88 -10.01 -17.23
N CYS A 43 6.19 -10.07 -17.55
CA CYS A 43 6.74 -9.77 -18.85
C CYS A 43 7.37 -11.03 -19.47
N ASP A 44 7.40 -11.08 -20.81
CA ASP A 44 8.17 -12.08 -21.55
C ASP A 44 9.67 -11.77 -21.55
N GLN A 45 10.44 -12.55 -22.29
CA GLN A 45 11.91 -12.40 -22.38
C GLN A 45 12.33 -11.11 -23.11
N ASP A 46 11.45 -10.51 -23.89
CA ASP A 46 11.63 -9.21 -24.55
C ASP A 46 11.15 -8.02 -23.69
N MET A 47 10.82 -8.26 -22.40
CA MET A 47 10.27 -7.29 -21.45
C MET A 47 8.90 -6.73 -21.85
N LYS A 48 8.13 -7.43 -22.68
CA LYS A 48 6.77 -7.05 -23.05
C LYS A 48 5.76 -7.59 -22.04
N PRO A 49 4.81 -6.77 -21.58
CA PRO A 49 3.76 -7.22 -20.67
C PRO A 49 2.91 -8.35 -21.27
N VAL A 50 2.78 -9.48 -20.55
CA VAL A 50 1.96 -10.64 -20.94
C VAL A 50 0.71 -10.82 -20.06
N THR A 51 0.64 -10.10 -18.95
CA THR A 51 -0.56 -9.97 -18.11
C THR A 51 -0.92 -8.51 -17.90
N PRO A 52 -2.15 -8.20 -17.49
CA PRO A 52 -2.43 -6.87 -16.95
C PRO A 52 -1.64 -6.65 -15.65
N VAL A 53 -1.48 -5.37 -15.28
CA VAL A 53 -0.98 -5.00 -13.96
C VAL A 53 -2.09 -5.21 -12.93
N TYR A 54 -1.88 -6.11 -12.00
CA TYR A 54 -2.76 -6.31 -10.84
C TYR A 54 -2.40 -5.27 -9.77
N LEU A 55 -3.33 -4.41 -9.43
CA LEU A 55 -3.15 -3.34 -8.44
C LEU A 55 -3.22 -3.84 -6.99
N TRP A 56 -2.94 -2.94 -6.06
CA TRP A 56 -3.12 -3.20 -4.62
C TRP A 56 -4.58 -3.57 -4.26
N SER A 57 -5.56 -3.02 -4.99
CA SER A 57 -7.00 -3.27 -4.81
C SER A 57 -7.49 -4.59 -5.46
N TYR A 58 -6.63 -5.29 -6.20
CA TYR A 58 -7.00 -6.57 -6.81
C TYR A 58 -7.12 -7.68 -5.76
N THR A 59 -8.32 -8.22 -5.61
CA THR A 59 -8.67 -9.22 -4.60
C THR A 59 -8.62 -10.68 -5.09
N GLY A 60 -8.22 -10.92 -6.33
CA GLY A 60 -8.26 -12.27 -6.93
C GLY A 60 -7.46 -13.35 -6.17
N ALA A 61 -6.48 -12.96 -5.35
CA ALA A 61 -5.72 -13.88 -4.51
C ALA A 61 -6.36 -14.15 -3.12
N ALA A 62 -7.58 -13.67 -2.85
CA ALA A 62 -8.22 -13.78 -1.54
C ALA A 62 -8.40 -15.22 -1.07
N GLU A 63 -8.83 -16.15 -1.96
CA GLU A 63 -8.98 -17.57 -1.61
C GLU A 63 -7.64 -18.23 -1.28
N VAL A 64 -6.57 -17.91 -2.03
CA VAL A 64 -5.22 -18.40 -1.71
C VAL A 64 -4.80 -17.92 -0.31
N CYS A 65 -5.04 -16.66 0.01
CA CYS A 65 -4.73 -16.12 1.33
C CYS A 65 -5.60 -16.73 2.44
N LYS A 66 -6.86 -17.05 2.15
CA LYS A 66 -7.77 -17.69 3.10
C LYS A 66 -7.28 -19.08 3.47
N GLU A 67 -6.92 -19.90 2.48
CA GLU A 67 -6.33 -21.23 2.67
C GLU A 67 -5.06 -21.15 3.56
N LEU A 68 -4.15 -20.21 3.26
CA LEU A 68 -2.89 -20.05 4.00
C LEU A 68 -3.08 -19.51 5.43
N ARG A 69 -4.12 -18.71 5.67
CA ARG A 69 -4.44 -18.20 7.01
C ARG A 69 -5.00 -19.25 7.96
N GLU A 70 -5.40 -20.41 7.48
CA GLU A 70 -5.79 -21.54 8.32
C GLU A 70 -4.62 -22.10 9.15
N ASP A 71 -3.37 -21.84 8.73
CA ASP A 71 -2.16 -22.20 9.44
C ASP A 71 -1.53 -20.95 10.14
N PRO A 72 -1.73 -20.76 11.46
CA PRO A 72 -1.16 -19.64 12.21
C PRO A 72 0.38 -19.61 12.20
N GLU A 73 1.04 -20.77 12.12
CA GLU A 73 2.51 -20.85 12.07
C GLU A 73 3.03 -20.33 10.73
N TYR A 74 2.33 -20.64 9.63
CA TYR A 74 2.62 -20.07 8.33
C TYR A 74 2.46 -18.54 8.33
N VAL A 75 1.37 -18.04 8.88
CA VAL A 75 1.13 -16.58 8.98
C VAL A 75 2.25 -15.89 9.75
N LYS A 76 2.65 -16.48 10.90
CA LYS A 76 3.73 -15.94 11.72
C LYS A 76 5.10 -16.02 11.04
N TRP A 77 5.39 -17.13 10.38
CA TRP A 77 6.62 -17.32 9.61
C TRP A 77 6.75 -16.28 8.49
N PHE A 78 5.71 -16.13 7.67
CA PHE A 78 5.69 -15.17 6.56
C PHE A 78 5.82 -13.73 7.06
N TYR A 79 5.03 -13.38 8.09
CA TYR A 79 5.04 -12.07 8.70
C TYR A 79 6.40 -11.69 9.27
N ASN A 80 7.01 -12.56 10.05
CA ASN A 80 8.29 -12.30 10.67
C ASN A 80 9.43 -12.12 9.66
N LYS A 81 9.35 -12.79 8.51
CA LYS A 81 10.33 -12.62 7.43
C LYS A 81 10.12 -11.34 6.65
N THR A 82 8.90 -11.04 6.29
CA THR A 82 8.60 -10.01 5.26
C THR A 82 8.03 -8.72 5.83
N GLY A 83 7.53 -8.70 7.05
CA GLY A 83 6.75 -7.59 7.60
C GLY A 83 5.38 -7.43 6.94
N CYS A 84 4.98 -8.36 6.09
CA CYS A 84 3.71 -8.36 5.36
C CYS A 84 2.75 -9.40 5.96
N MET A 85 1.46 -9.07 5.98
CA MET A 85 0.42 -10.04 6.37
C MET A 85 0.09 -10.99 5.22
N VAL A 86 -0.52 -12.13 5.53
CA VAL A 86 -1.09 -13.01 4.49
C VAL A 86 -2.36 -12.36 3.95
N ASN A 87 -2.23 -11.59 2.86
CA ASN A 87 -3.33 -10.83 2.26
C ASN A 87 -3.14 -10.64 0.75
N ALA A 88 -4.25 -10.65 0.01
CA ALA A 88 -4.28 -10.54 -1.45
C ALA A 88 -3.64 -9.27 -2.04
N ILE A 89 -3.42 -8.25 -1.22
CA ILE A 89 -2.78 -7.00 -1.61
C ILE A 89 -1.36 -7.21 -2.13
N TYR A 90 -0.61 -8.20 -1.60
CA TYR A 90 0.81 -8.37 -1.90
C TYR A 90 1.08 -9.16 -3.17
N PRO A 91 2.10 -8.75 -3.95
CA PRO A 91 2.61 -9.45 -5.13
C PRO A 91 2.87 -10.95 -4.92
N PHE A 92 3.44 -11.33 -3.79
CA PHE A 92 3.70 -12.75 -3.48
C PHE A 92 2.45 -13.64 -3.64
N PHE A 93 1.31 -13.24 -3.07
CA PHE A 93 0.08 -14.04 -3.17
C PHE A 93 -0.54 -14.00 -4.57
N LYS A 94 -0.32 -12.91 -5.31
CA LYS A 94 -0.70 -12.84 -6.73
C LYS A 94 0.13 -13.79 -7.58
N LEU A 95 1.42 -13.99 -7.27
CA LEU A 95 2.26 -15.02 -7.92
C LEU A 95 1.74 -16.42 -7.63
N LEU A 96 1.37 -16.74 -6.38
CA LEU A 96 0.76 -18.02 -6.03
C LEU A 96 -0.55 -18.24 -6.79
N LEU A 97 -1.39 -17.20 -6.93
CA LEU A 97 -2.60 -17.26 -7.74
C LEU A 97 -2.28 -17.55 -9.22
N LEU A 98 -1.30 -16.85 -9.81
CA LEU A 98 -0.93 -17.06 -11.22
C LEU A 98 -0.41 -18.47 -11.45
N LYS A 99 0.41 -18.98 -10.52
CA LYS A 99 0.85 -20.38 -10.53
C LYS A 99 -0.34 -21.36 -10.45
N LYS A 100 -1.30 -21.13 -9.55
CA LYS A 100 -2.55 -21.93 -9.44
C LYS A 100 -3.39 -21.87 -10.72
N LYS A 101 -3.33 -20.74 -11.46
CA LYS A 101 -3.97 -20.59 -12.79
C LYS A 101 -3.20 -21.21 -13.95
N GLY A 102 -2.06 -21.85 -13.70
CA GLY A 102 -1.27 -22.58 -14.71
C GLY A 102 -0.25 -21.71 -15.46
N TYR A 103 0.08 -20.51 -14.99
CA TYR A 103 1.19 -19.75 -15.56
C TYR A 103 2.53 -20.42 -15.21
N ASP A 104 3.38 -20.63 -16.22
CA ASP A 104 4.77 -21.02 -16.02
C ASP A 104 5.61 -19.79 -15.68
N LEU A 105 5.72 -19.52 -14.37
CA LEU A 105 6.43 -18.32 -13.89
C LEU A 105 7.90 -18.32 -14.29
N SER A 106 8.52 -19.51 -14.51
CA SER A 106 9.95 -19.60 -14.85
C SER A 106 10.34 -18.93 -16.16
N ARG A 107 9.36 -18.66 -17.02
CA ARG A 107 9.54 -18.04 -18.34
C ARG A 107 9.33 -16.52 -18.35
N HIS A 108 9.09 -15.92 -17.19
CA HIS A 108 8.67 -14.53 -17.14
C HIS A 108 9.54 -13.71 -16.19
N TYR A 109 9.76 -12.46 -16.56
CA TYR A 109 10.22 -11.43 -15.64
C TYR A 109 9.03 -10.85 -14.87
N ILE A 110 9.27 -10.48 -13.62
CA ILE A 110 8.25 -10.02 -12.68
C ILE A 110 8.45 -8.54 -12.41
N PHE A 111 7.42 -7.75 -12.71
CA PHE A 111 7.44 -6.30 -12.52
C PHE A 111 6.26 -5.84 -11.67
N GLY A 112 6.42 -4.67 -11.03
CA GLY A 112 5.33 -3.79 -10.67
C GLY A 112 5.34 -2.57 -11.60
N GLN A 113 4.30 -1.74 -11.59
CA GLN A 113 4.24 -0.56 -12.47
C GLN A 113 5.45 0.37 -12.26
N GLY A 114 5.83 0.63 -10.99
CA GLY A 114 6.98 1.48 -10.68
C GLY A 114 8.31 0.95 -11.21
N THR A 115 8.54 -0.37 -11.08
CA THR A 115 9.77 -1.00 -11.61
C THR A 115 9.78 -1.04 -13.13
N TYR A 116 8.63 -1.19 -13.77
CA TYR A 116 8.50 -1.09 -15.22
C TYR A 116 8.80 0.32 -15.73
N ASN A 117 8.30 1.34 -15.05
CA ASN A 117 8.62 2.72 -15.37
C ASN A 117 10.13 3.00 -15.23
N ASN A 118 10.77 2.47 -14.16
CA ASN A 118 12.22 2.56 -14.00
C ASN A 118 12.94 1.92 -15.19
N TYR A 119 12.54 0.71 -15.59
CA TYR A 119 13.13 0.00 -16.73
C TYR A 119 12.98 0.77 -18.03
N ARG A 120 11.77 1.27 -18.34
CA ARG A 120 11.50 2.04 -19.57
C ARG A 120 12.29 3.35 -19.64
N MET A 121 12.52 3.98 -18.49
CA MET A 121 13.27 5.25 -18.43
C MET A 121 14.80 5.07 -18.39
N THR A 122 15.30 3.99 -17.81
CA THR A 122 16.75 3.83 -17.53
C THR A 122 17.39 2.63 -18.22
N GLY A 123 16.60 1.73 -18.79
CA GLY A 123 17.07 0.45 -19.32
C GLY A 123 17.52 -0.56 -18.24
N LYS A 124 17.28 -0.26 -16.95
CA LYS A 124 17.73 -1.10 -15.83
C LYS A 124 16.53 -1.69 -15.08
N ARG A 125 16.59 -3.00 -14.80
CA ARG A 125 15.64 -3.69 -13.94
C ARG A 125 16.02 -3.44 -12.47
N ILE A 126 15.49 -2.39 -11.88
CA ILE A 126 15.79 -1.94 -10.53
C ILE A 126 14.52 -1.69 -9.74
N ILE A 127 14.58 -1.95 -8.44
CA ILE A 127 13.52 -1.69 -7.47
C ILE A 127 14.12 -1.08 -6.21
N THR A 128 13.55 0.00 -5.70
CA THR A 128 13.99 0.55 -4.41
C THR A 128 13.61 -0.37 -3.25
N GLU A 129 14.41 -0.41 -2.18
CA GLU A 129 14.03 -1.08 -0.92
C GLU A 129 12.61 -0.72 -0.49
N CYS A 130 12.22 0.54 -0.70
CA CYS A 130 10.88 1.05 -0.39
C CYS A 130 9.78 0.28 -1.15
N LEU A 131 9.89 0.13 -2.47
CA LEU A 131 8.91 -0.65 -3.24
C LEU A 131 9.00 -2.16 -2.95
N ALA A 132 10.21 -2.69 -2.84
CA ALA A 132 10.46 -4.11 -2.63
C ALA A 132 9.85 -4.60 -1.31
N SER A 133 9.89 -3.79 -0.24
CA SER A 133 9.33 -4.12 1.07
C SER A 133 7.83 -4.37 1.06
N GLY A 134 7.10 -3.79 0.10
CA GLY A 134 5.66 -4.02 -0.06
C GLY A 134 5.31 -5.18 -1.00
N THR A 135 6.27 -6.01 -1.40
CA THR A 135 6.00 -7.12 -2.34
C THR A 135 5.65 -8.44 -1.65
N GLY A 136 6.04 -8.60 -0.39
CA GLY A 136 6.03 -9.91 0.29
C GLY A 136 7.15 -10.84 -0.17
N LEU A 137 8.14 -10.34 -0.92
CA LEU A 137 9.29 -11.11 -1.42
C LEU A 137 10.60 -10.73 -0.70
N LEU A 138 10.64 -9.52 -0.12
CA LEU A 138 11.79 -8.99 0.59
C LEU A 138 11.79 -9.43 2.05
N ASN A 139 12.92 -9.90 2.55
CA ASN A 139 13.12 -10.10 3.98
C ASN A 139 13.36 -8.74 4.64
N THR A 140 12.50 -8.34 5.58
CA THR A 140 12.54 -7.02 6.21
C THR A 140 13.78 -6.79 7.07
N HIS A 141 14.44 -7.86 7.55
CA HIS A 141 15.64 -7.77 8.39
C HIS A 141 16.92 -7.63 7.56
N THR A 142 17.01 -8.37 6.45
CA THR A 142 18.21 -8.38 5.58
C THR A 142 18.15 -7.39 4.45
N LYS A 143 16.96 -6.86 4.13
CA LYS A 143 16.68 -5.99 2.97
C LYS A 143 17.03 -6.62 1.63
N LYS A 144 16.99 -7.94 1.55
CA LYS A 144 17.21 -8.75 0.36
C LYS A 144 16.01 -9.63 0.09
N TYR A 145 15.87 -10.12 -1.12
CA TYR A 145 14.89 -11.16 -1.41
C TYR A 145 15.11 -12.38 -0.53
N ASP A 146 14.03 -12.93 0.05
CA ASP A 146 14.13 -14.10 0.92
C ASP A 146 14.11 -15.38 0.08
N PRO A 147 15.17 -16.23 0.13
CA PRO A 147 15.27 -17.41 -0.72
C PRO A 147 14.18 -18.45 -0.46
N GLU A 148 13.67 -18.56 0.76
CA GLU A 148 12.59 -19.51 1.08
C GLU A 148 11.26 -19.01 0.50
N ILE A 149 11.00 -17.71 0.57
CA ILE A 149 9.83 -17.06 -0.03
C ILE A 149 9.86 -17.19 -1.55
N LEU A 150 11.02 -16.95 -2.19
CA LEU A 150 11.16 -17.12 -3.63
C LEU A 150 10.92 -18.56 -4.06
N LYS A 151 11.45 -19.52 -3.31
CA LYS A 151 11.25 -20.96 -3.55
C LYS A 151 9.77 -21.33 -3.48
N GLU A 152 9.03 -20.81 -2.51
CA GLU A 152 7.60 -21.06 -2.36
C GLU A 152 6.80 -20.48 -3.53
N ALA A 153 7.12 -19.26 -3.95
CA ALA A 153 6.54 -18.64 -5.14
C ALA A 153 6.89 -19.42 -6.43
N GLY A 154 7.95 -20.22 -6.42
CA GLY A 154 8.45 -20.94 -7.58
C GLY A 154 9.16 -20.03 -8.58
N ILE A 155 9.88 -19.04 -8.09
CA ILE A 155 10.64 -18.07 -8.87
C ILE A 155 12.09 -17.98 -8.39
N THR A 156 12.93 -17.31 -9.16
CA THR A 156 14.33 -17.05 -8.85
C THR A 156 14.62 -15.55 -8.83
N GLU A 157 15.71 -15.13 -8.21
CA GLU A 157 16.05 -13.72 -8.04
C GLU A 157 16.33 -13.02 -9.38
N ASP A 158 16.86 -13.72 -10.36
CA ASP A 158 17.14 -13.20 -11.71
C ASP A 158 15.88 -12.81 -12.50
N GLN A 159 14.71 -13.31 -12.12
CA GLN A 159 13.43 -12.90 -12.69
C GLN A 159 12.92 -11.57 -12.11
N LEU A 160 13.49 -11.12 -11.00
CA LEU A 160 13.12 -9.90 -10.29
C LEU A 160 14.02 -8.72 -10.68
N SER A 161 13.61 -7.53 -10.28
CA SER A 161 14.44 -6.33 -10.38
C SER A 161 15.46 -6.28 -9.24
N GLU A 162 16.68 -5.81 -9.52
CA GLU A 162 17.73 -5.63 -8.51
C GLU A 162 17.28 -4.66 -7.41
N VAL A 163 17.43 -5.04 -6.15
CA VAL A 163 17.09 -4.19 -5.00
C VAL A 163 18.20 -3.16 -4.78
N ILE A 164 17.84 -1.89 -4.79
CA ILE A 164 18.71 -0.75 -4.57
C ILE A 164 18.23 0.13 -3.44
N ASP A 165 19.14 0.87 -2.81
CA ASP A 165 18.79 1.90 -1.84
C ASP A 165 18.33 3.20 -2.53
N TYR A 166 17.88 4.18 -1.73
CA TYR A 166 17.36 5.45 -2.21
C TYR A 166 18.44 6.43 -2.73
N LYS A 167 19.73 6.12 -2.58
CA LYS A 167 20.82 7.02 -2.95
C LYS A 167 21.24 6.87 -4.42
N HIS A 168 20.82 5.79 -5.06
CA HIS A 168 21.17 5.51 -6.43
C HIS A 168 20.30 6.31 -7.40
N THR A 169 20.93 6.85 -8.43
CA THR A 169 20.28 7.45 -9.60
C THR A 169 20.83 6.81 -10.86
N TYR A 170 20.05 6.83 -11.91
CA TYR A 170 20.39 6.22 -13.19
C TYR A 170 20.19 7.23 -14.32
N PRO A 171 21.04 7.22 -15.36
CA PRO A 171 20.89 8.12 -16.48
C PRO A 171 19.60 7.82 -17.27
N LEU A 172 18.87 8.86 -17.62
CA LEU A 172 17.72 8.77 -18.53
C LEU A 172 18.19 8.32 -19.91
N THR A 173 17.53 7.31 -20.48
CA THR A 173 17.84 6.81 -21.83
C THR A 173 17.53 7.87 -22.90
N ALA A 174 18.21 7.77 -24.06
CA ALA A 174 17.95 8.68 -25.18
C ALA A 174 16.49 8.57 -25.69
N GLU A 175 15.90 7.36 -25.70
CA GLU A 175 14.52 7.12 -26.10
C GLU A 175 13.53 7.85 -25.16
N ALA A 176 13.66 7.63 -23.85
CA ALA A 176 12.78 8.26 -22.87
C ALA A 176 12.97 9.78 -22.84
N ALA A 177 14.21 10.27 -23.02
CA ALA A 177 14.51 11.70 -23.11
C ALA A 177 13.83 12.36 -24.31
N ALA A 178 13.92 11.72 -25.49
CA ALA A 178 13.23 12.20 -26.69
C ALA A 178 11.69 12.22 -26.51
N ALA A 179 11.15 11.18 -25.86
CA ALA A 179 9.74 11.09 -25.56
C ALA A 179 9.24 12.19 -24.59
N LEU A 180 10.06 12.55 -23.59
CA LEU A 180 9.79 13.64 -22.64
C LEU A 180 10.10 15.05 -23.17
N GLY A 181 10.91 15.16 -24.24
CA GLY A 181 11.40 16.45 -24.74
C GLY A 181 12.48 17.08 -23.85
N VAL A 182 13.29 16.26 -23.18
CA VAL A 182 14.37 16.70 -22.27
C VAL A 182 15.74 16.18 -22.73
N LYS A 183 16.82 16.61 -22.10
CA LYS A 183 18.17 16.14 -22.41
C LYS A 183 18.34 14.66 -21.97
N PRO A 184 18.98 13.80 -22.78
CA PRO A 184 19.34 12.45 -22.35
C PRO A 184 20.39 12.48 -21.24
N GLY A 185 20.43 11.43 -20.44
CA GLY A 185 21.44 11.25 -19.39
C GLY A 185 21.19 12.04 -18.10
N ILE A 186 20.13 12.84 -18.01
CA ILE A 186 19.76 13.45 -16.72
C ILE A 186 19.44 12.37 -15.69
N PRO A 187 19.76 12.61 -14.39
CA PRO A 187 19.52 11.61 -13.35
C PRO A 187 18.03 11.29 -13.18
N VAL A 188 17.71 10.00 -13.15
CA VAL A 188 16.41 9.48 -12.74
C VAL A 188 16.55 8.87 -11.34
N VAL A 189 15.79 9.39 -10.39
CA VAL A 189 15.61 8.78 -9.06
C VAL A 189 14.57 7.68 -9.20
N PRO A 190 14.91 6.41 -8.97
CA PRO A 190 13.98 5.31 -9.15
C PRO A 190 12.75 5.41 -8.26
N THR A 191 11.65 4.84 -8.73
CA THR A 191 10.36 4.89 -8.08
C THR A 191 10.42 4.38 -6.64
N SER A 192 9.97 5.20 -5.72
CA SER A 192 9.61 4.81 -4.37
C SER A 192 8.08 4.90 -4.21
N SER A 193 7.52 4.28 -3.17
CA SER A 193 6.08 4.28 -2.99
C SER A 193 5.55 5.62 -2.51
N ASP A 194 4.34 5.94 -2.90
CA ASP A 194 3.58 7.10 -2.44
C ASP A 194 3.50 7.19 -0.90
N GLY A 195 3.20 6.06 -0.22
CA GLY A 195 3.15 6.02 1.24
C GLY A 195 4.51 6.23 1.92
N GLY A 196 5.61 5.74 1.32
CA GLY A 196 6.96 5.98 1.81
C GLY A 196 7.42 7.42 1.54
N LEU A 197 7.10 7.96 0.37
CA LEU A 197 7.42 9.36 0.00
C LEU A 197 6.56 10.37 0.76
N ASN A 198 5.32 10.02 1.11
CA ASN A 198 4.49 10.84 2.00
C ASN A 198 5.21 11.07 3.35
N GLN A 199 5.82 10.02 3.92
CA GLN A 199 6.61 10.14 5.15
C GLN A 199 7.80 11.11 5.00
N VAL A 200 8.46 11.08 3.85
CA VAL A 200 9.55 12.02 3.51
C VAL A 200 9.01 13.44 3.36
N GLY A 201 7.92 13.60 2.62
CA GLY A 201 7.34 14.91 2.28
C GLY A 201 6.85 15.71 3.48
N VAL A 202 6.35 15.03 4.51
CA VAL A 202 5.94 15.68 5.78
C VAL A 202 7.07 15.80 6.81
N GLY A 203 8.32 15.47 6.44
CA GLY A 203 9.47 15.54 7.33
C GLY A 203 9.55 14.44 8.39
N ALA A 204 8.75 13.39 8.29
CA ALA A 204 8.64 12.34 9.29
C ALA A 204 9.58 11.14 9.04
N SER A 205 10.65 11.30 8.27
CA SER A 205 11.70 10.29 8.07
C SER A 205 12.73 10.23 9.19
N VAL A 206 12.32 10.60 10.40
CA VAL A 206 13.13 10.64 11.62
C VAL A 206 12.61 9.57 12.56
N GLU A 207 13.52 8.81 13.18
CA GLU A 207 13.19 7.76 14.13
C GLU A 207 12.25 8.27 15.24
N GLY A 208 11.24 7.48 15.57
CA GLY A 208 10.24 7.79 16.58
C GLY A 208 9.15 8.75 16.12
N VAL A 209 9.23 9.31 14.91
CA VAL A 209 8.18 10.19 14.39
C VAL A 209 7.07 9.37 13.73
N MET A 210 5.85 9.64 14.17
CA MET A 210 4.63 9.00 13.65
C MET A 210 3.84 10.00 12.81
N THR A 211 3.33 9.51 11.68
CA THR A 211 2.32 10.23 10.89
C THR A 211 0.95 9.58 11.05
N PHE A 212 -0.06 10.42 10.96
CA PHE A 212 -1.45 10.04 11.11
C PHE A 212 -2.24 10.59 9.91
N SER A 213 -2.73 9.70 9.08
CA SER A 213 -3.52 10.05 7.90
C SER A 213 -4.97 9.67 8.14
N VAL A 214 -5.87 10.64 8.09
CA VAL A 214 -7.31 10.48 8.30
C VAL A 214 -8.02 11.02 7.07
N GLY A 215 -8.44 10.12 6.22
CA GLY A 215 -9.18 10.40 4.98
C GLY A 215 -10.28 9.35 4.81
N THR A 216 -10.64 9.01 3.58
CA THR A 216 -11.60 7.92 3.28
C THR A 216 -11.24 6.65 4.06
N SER A 217 -9.96 6.26 4.05
CA SER A 217 -9.34 5.26 4.93
C SER A 217 -8.35 5.91 5.88
N GLY A 218 -7.99 5.23 6.97
CA GLY A 218 -7.02 5.70 7.94
C GLY A 218 -5.67 4.99 7.82
N ALA A 219 -4.59 5.67 8.19
CA ALA A 219 -3.29 5.02 8.33
C ALA A 219 -2.43 5.71 9.38
N ILE A 220 -1.72 4.90 10.16
CA ILE A 220 -0.66 5.33 11.07
C ILE A 220 0.64 4.76 10.55
N ARG A 221 1.69 5.56 10.54
CA ARG A 221 3.02 5.16 10.10
C ARG A 221 4.07 5.68 11.06
N LEU A 222 4.87 4.79 11.61
CA LEU A 222 5.96 5.08 12.53
C LEU A 222 7.29 4.80 11.84
N THR A 223 8.17 5.82 11.79
CA THR A 223 9.54 5.64 11.30
C THR A 223 10.40 5.06 12.42
N THR A 224 11.09 3.95 12.12
CA THR A 224 11.93 3.21 13.07
C THR A 224 13.30 2.89 12.48
N ALA A 225 14.32 2.76 13.35
CA ALA A 225 15.69 2.37 12.94
C ALA A 225 15.81 0.86 12.68
N GLN A 226 14.88 0.07 13.20
CA GLN A 226 14.80 -1.39 13.06
C GLN A 226 13.36 -1.78 12.74
N PRO A 227 13.11 -2.96 12.13
CA PRO A 227 11.76 -3.42 11.90
C PRO A 227 11.02 -3.60 13.24
N VAL A 228 9.81 -3.06 13.33
CA VAL A 228 8.90 -3.28 14.46
C VAL A 228 7.79 -4.21 14.01
N LEU A 229 7.80 -5.41 14.57
CA LEU A 229 6.84 -6.48 14.29
C LEU A 229 6.23 -6.94 15.62
N PRO A 230 4.95 -6.67 15.90
CA PRO A 230 4.26 -7.23 17.05
C PRO A 230 4.29 -8.77 17.06
N ASP A 231 4.36 -9.37 18.26
CA ASP A 231 4.37 -10.84 18.43
C ASP A 231 3.16 -11.53 17.76
N GLN A 232 2.02 -10.84 17.79
CA GLN A 232 0.84 -11.25 17.02
C GLN A 232 0.82 -10.46 15.70
N PRO A 233 0.86 -11.14 14.55
CA PRO A 233 0.76 -10.50 13.24
C PRO A 233 -0.49 -9.63 13.16
N SER A 234 -0.32 -8.31 13.04
CA SER A 234 -1.44 -7.36 13.13
C SER A 234 -1.22 -6.07 12.33
N THR A 235 0.02 -5.58 12.29
CA THR A 235 0.44 -4.39 11.56
C THR A 235 1.35 -4.80 10.41
N TRP A 236 1.84 -3.86 9.64
CA TRP A 236 2.84 -4.15 8.59
C TRP A 236 4.14 -3.39 8.87
N CYS A 237 5.24 -3.86 8.32
CA CYS A 237 6.53 -3.21 8.38
C CYS A 237 7.16 -3.17 6.99
N TYR A 238 7.13 -1.99 6.38
CA TYR A 238 7.76 -1.71 5.10
C TYR A 238 8.99 -0.85 5.28
N MET A 239 9.45 -0.25 4.18
CA MET A 239 10.51 0.74 4.18
C MET A 239 10.04 2.04 3.53
N SER A 240 10.41 3.15 4.14
CA SER A 240 10.52 4.44 3.47
C SER A 240 11.91 4.53 2.82
N PRO A 241 12.21 5.55 2.01
CA PRO A 241 13.54 5.68 1.42
C PRO A 241 14.73 5.63 2.40
N LYS A 242 14.54 6.02 3.66
CA LYS A 242 15.66 6.13 4.63
C LYS A 242 15.61 5.16 5.79
N ALA A 243 14.45 4.61 6.13
CA ALA A 243 14.25 3.86 7.37
C ALA A 243 13.14 2.84 7.24
N TRP A 244 12.98 1.97 8.23
CA TRP A 244 11.79 1.12 8.33
C TRP A 244 10.58 1.99 8.61
N LEU A 245 9.45 1.54 8.12
CA LEU A 245 8.17 2.17 8.24
C LEU A 245 7.17 1.14 8.74
N SER A 246 7.02 1.09 10.05
CA SER A 246 6.01 0.22 10.67
C SER A 246 4.67 0.94 10.70
N GLY A 247 3.61 0.26 10.33
CA GLY A 247 2.34 0.94 10.19
C GLY A 247 1.13 0.04 10.25
N ALA A 248 -0.01 0.70 10.35
CA ALA A 248 -1.32 0.10 10.29
C ALA A 248 -2.23 0.96 9.40
N ALA A 249 -3.12 0.31 8.67
CA ALA A 249 -4.11 0.99 7.87
C ALA A 249 -5.50 0.38 8.14
N THR A 250 -6.51 1.22 8.12
CA THR A 250 -7.91 0.85 8.35
C THR A 250 -8.73 1.12 7.11
N ASN A 251 -9.69 0.24 6.79
CA ASN A 251 -10.62 0.46 5.69
C ASN A 251 -11.73 1.46 6.07
N GLY A 252 -12.16 1.44 7.33
CA GLY A 252 -13.15 2.37 7.88
C GLY A 252 -12.48 3.57 8.55
N CYS A 253 -12.73 4.78 8.00
CA CYS A 253 -12.30 6.04 8.57
C CYS A 253 -13.35 7.11 8.25
N CYS A 254 -13.03 8.20 7.57
CA CYS A 254 -14.02 9.23 7.20
C CYS A 254 -15.16 8.68 6.34
N ASN A 255 -14.93 7.64 5.53
CA ASN A 255 -16.00 6.96 4.80
C ASN A 255 -17.12 6.40 5.72
N CYS A 256 -16.79 6.00 6.95
CA CYS A 256 -17.81 5.62 7.94
C CYS A 256 -18.61 6.84 8.42
N ILE A 257 -17.93 7.97 8.59
CA ILE A 257 -18.55 9.24 9.00
C ILE A 257 -19.48 9.76 7.89
N ASP A 258 -18.98 9.76 6.64
CA ASP A 258 -19.75 10.17 5.46
C ASP A 258 -20.96 9.27 5.28
N TRP A 259 -20.76 7.96 5.36
CA TRP A 259 -21.85 6.98 5.28
C TRP A 259 -22.93 7.26 6.30
N TYR A 260 -22.55 7.45 7.58
CA TYR A 260 -23.54 7.70 8.63
C TYR A 260 -24.25 9.03 8.42
N LYS A 261 -23.52 10.10 8.10
CA LYS A 261 -24.09 11.41 7.78
C LYS A 261 -25.15 11.31 6.69
N ASP A 262 -24.78 10.70 5.57
CA ASP A 262 -25.64 10.64 4.39
C ASP A 262 -26.93 9.84 4.62
N HIS A 263 -26.85 8.77 5.42
CA HIS A 263 -28.01 7.90 5.73
C HIS A 263 -28.90 8.43 6.86
N ALA A 264 -28.33 9.10 7.87
CA ALA A 264 -29.05 9.57 9.03
C ALA A 264 -29.59 11.00 8.88
N PHE A 265 -28.89 11.86 8.14
CA PHE A 265 -29.22 13.28 8.02
C PHE A 265 -29.43 13.75 6.58
N GLY A 266 -28.91 13.03 5.59
CA GLY A 266 -28.92 13.42 4.18
C GLY A 266 -27.64 14.16 3.74
N GLN A 267 -27.45 14.23 2.43
CA GLN A 267 -26.22 14.77 1.84
C GLN A 267 -26.06 16.28 2.05
N ASP A 268 -27.15 17.01 2.12
CA ASP A 268 -27.16 18.49 2.19
C ASP A 268 -26.86 19.05 3.57
N VAL A 269 -26.87 18.21 4.63
CA VAL A 269 -26.60 18.65 6.00
C VAL A 269 -25.08 18.73 6.23
N SER A 270 -24.62 19.86 6.74
CA SER A 270 -23.20 20.05 7.05
C SER A 270 -22.79 19.33 8.35
N TYR A 271 -21.52 18.91 8.42
CA TYR A 271 -20.96 18.30 9.63
C TYR A 271 -21.12 19.20 10.88
N GLY A 272 -20.89 20.50 10.72
CA GLY A 272 -21.03 21.45 11.83
C GLY A 272 -22.45 21.60 12.37
N GLU A 273 -23.47 21.38 11.55
CA GLU A 273 -24.89 21.35 12.00
C GLU A 273 -25.15 20.10 12.84
N ILE A 274 -24.64 18.94 12.39
CA ILE A 274 -24.75 17.67 13.12
C ILE A 274 -24.06 17.78 14.48
N GLU A 275 -22.84 18.32 14.51
CA GLU A 275 -22.02 18.46 15.73
C GLU A 275 -22.67 19.35 16.78
N LYS A 276 -23.39 20.42 16.40
CA LYS A 276 -24.15 21.27 17.31
C LYS A 276 -25.31 20.54 17.98
N GLY A 277 -25.81 19.47 17.36
CA GLY A 277 -26.92 18.67 17.88
C GLY A 277 -26.49 17.57 18.87
N ILE A 278 -25.20 17.36 19.11
CA ILE A 278 -24.69 16.37 20.06
C ILE A 278 -25.03 16.81 21.48
N THR A 279 -25.82 15.99 22.18
CA THR A 279 -26.34 16.33 23.52
C THR A 279 -25.73 15.50 24.63
N ASP A 280 -25.31 14.27 24.34
CA ASP A 280 -24.65 13.38 25.31
C ASP A 280 -23.24 13.08 24.87
N ARG A 281 -22.26 13.37 25.74
CA ARG A 281 -20.85 13.09 25.50
C ARG A 281 -20.26 12.14 26.56
N GLU A 282 -21.07 11.68 27.50
CA GLU A 282 -20.61 10.86 28.62
C GLU A 282 -20.94 9.37 28.43
N THR A 283 -22.02 9.08 27.72
CA THR A 283 -22.51 7.69 27.54
C THR A 283 -22.76 7.36 26.07
N ASN A 284 -21.72 7.46 25.24
CA ASN A 284 -21.86 7.15 23.83
C ASN A 284 -21.95 5.65 23.58
N PRO A 285 -22.72 5.21 22.57
CA PRO A 285 -22.65 3.85 22.07
C PRO A 285 -21.27 3.57 21.48
N VAL A 286 -20.90 2.31 21.41
CA VAL A 286 -19.66 1.88 20.76
C VAL A 286 -19.95 1.59 19.28
N PHE A 287 -19.26 2.27 18.39
CA PHE A 287 -19.32 1.96 16.95
C PHE A 287 -18.14 1.10 16.54
N LEU A 288 -18.41 0.03 15.82
CA LEU A 288 -17.43 -0.84 15.19
C LEU A 288 -17.22 -0.39 13.73
N PRO A 289 -16.07 0.22 13.36
CA PRO A 289 -15.89 0.89 12.07
C PRO A 289 -15.54 -0.08 10.92
N PHE A 290 -16.18 -1.25 10.88
CA PHE A 290 -15.87 -2.32 9.93
C PHE A 290 -16.90 -2.44 8.80
N LEU A 291 -17.52 -1.32 8.39
CA LEU A 291 -18.48 -1.29 7.28
C LEU A 291 -17.86 -1.79 5.96
N PHE A 292 -16.57 -1.59 5.80
CA PHE A 292 -15.79 -1.96 4.62
C PHE A 292 -14.79 -3.12 4.91
N GLY A 293 -15.12 -4.00 5.88
CA GLY A 293 -14.22 -5.00 6.39
C GLY A 293 -13.13 -4.41 7.30
N GLU A 294 -12.30 -5.26 7.88
CA GLU A 294 -11.19 -4.86 8.75
C GLU A 294 -9.86 -5.17 8.09
N ARG A 295 -8.99 -4.17 8.00
CA ARG A 295 -7.59 -4.34 7.62
C ARG A 295 -6.75 -4.55 8.88
N CYS A 296 -6.19 -3.52 9.47
CA CYS A 296 -5.50 -3.63 10.76
C CYS A 296 -6.47 -3.36 11.91
N PRO A 297 -6.30 -4.08 13.03
CA PRO A 297 -5.29 -5.09 13.30
C PRO A 297 -5.70 -6.53 12.98
N GLY A 298 -6.98 -6.81 12.74
CA GLY A 298 -7.52 -8.17 12.66
C GLY A 298 -7.45 -8.84 11.29
N TRP A 299 -7.24 -8.06 10.22
CA TRP A 299 -7.16 -8.53 8.82
C TRP A 299 -8.31 -9.46 8.40
N ASN A 300 -9.52 -9.07 8.79
CA ASN A 300 -10.75 -9.82 8.51
C ASN A 300 -11.66 -9.02 7.56
N ASP A 301 -11.56 -9.30 6.27
CA ASP A 301 -12.33 -8.62 5.23
C ASP A 301 -13.85 -8.87 5.35
N GLU A 302 -14.27 -9.94 6.04
CA GLU A 302 -15.68 -10.29 6.26
C GLU A 302 -16.27 -9.64 7.52
N ARG A 303 -15.45 -8.96 8.34
CA ARG A 303 -15.90 -8.31 9.57
C ARG A 303 -16.91 -7.22 9.26
N LYS A 304 -17.98 -7.16 10.05
CA LYS A 304 -19.08 -6.20 9.86
C LYS A 304 -19.04 -5.11 10.93
N GLY A 305 -19.40 -3.90 10.50
CA GLY A 305 -19.60 -2.76 11.38
C GLY A 305 -20.96 -2.79 12.06
N GLY A 306 -21.11 -1.98 13.09
CA GLY A 306 -22.37 -1.86 13.82
C GLY A 306 -22.24 -1.03 15.08
N PHE A 307 -23.34 -0.81 15.75
CA PHE A 307 -23.41 -0.13 17.05
C PHE A 307 -23.71 -1.12 18.16
N LEU A 308 -23.07 -0.94 19.30
CA LEU A 308 -23.31 -1.63 20.55
C LEU A 308 -23.72 -0.63 21.62
N GLU A 309 -24.44 -1.08 22.64
CA GLU A 309 -24.80 -0.29 23.83
C GLU A 309 -25.69 0.93 23.51
N ILE A 310 -26.54 0.84 22.49
CA ILE A 310 -27.54 1.88 22.20
C ILE A 310 -28.59 1.90 23.29
N LEU A 311 -28.88 3.09 23.83
CA LEU A 311 -29.93 3.34 24.81
C LEU A 311 -31.04 4.19 24.18
N PRO A 312 -32.30 4.12 24.72
CA PRO A 312 -33.43 4.90 24.19
C PRO A 312 -33.22 6.43 24.18
N LYS A 313 -32.31 6.95 24.99
CA LYS A 313 -31.99 8.38 25.07
C LYS A 313 -31.07 8.85 23.90
N HIS A 314 -30.35 7.96 23.27
CA HIS A 314 -29.40 8.33 22.22
C HIS A 314 -30.14 8.78 20.95
N LYS A 315 -29.72 9.93 20.44
CA LYS A 315 -30.23 10.53 19.21
C LYS A 315 -29.25 10.28 18.03
N ALA A 316 -29.70 10.60 16.84
CA ALA A 316 -28.84 10.45 15.65
C ALA A 316 -27.49 11.23 15.76
N ASN A 317 -27.50 12.39 16.40
CA ASN A 317 -26.29 13.17 16.63
C ASN A 317 -25.30 12.48 17.60
N ASP A 318 -25.82 11.76 18.61
CA ASP A 318 -24.99 11.02 19.57
C ASP A 318 -24.37 9.77 18.89
N LEU A 319 -25.15 9.12 18.00
CA LEU A 319 -24.62 8.02 17.17
C LEU A 319 -23.55 8.52 16.17
N TYR A 320 -23.69 9.74 15.63
CA TYR A 320 -22.66 10.35 14.80
C TYR A 320 -21.33 10.54 15.56
N LEU A 321 -21.40 11.02 16.81
CA LEU A 321 -20.23 11.11 17.67
C LEU A 321 -19.60 9.73 17.92
N ALA A 322 -20.44 8.71 18.17
CA ALA A 322 -19.97 7.34 18.35
C ALA A 322 -19.23 6.81 17.11
N VAL A 323 -19.66 7.18 15.89
CA VAL A 323 -18.93 6.81 14.66
C VAL A 323 -17.53 7.44 14.64
N GLN A 324 -17.40 8.72 14.96
CA GLN A 324 -16.11 9.40 15.05
C GLN A 324 -15.21 8.73 16.09
N GLU A 325 -15.73 8.47 17.29
CA GLU A 325 -14.97 7.80 18.36
C GLU A 325 -14.57 6.37 17.99
N GLY A 326 -15.46 5.59 17.37
CA GLY A 326 -15.16 4.24 16.94
C GLY A 326 -14.03 4.15 15.91
N VAL A 327 -14.00 5.09 14.97
CA VAL A 327 -12.87 5.26 14.03
C VAL A 327 -11.58 5.55 14.79
N LEU A 328 -11.60 6.50 15.72
CA LEU A 328 -10.42 6.89 16.50
C LEU A 328 -9.96 5.75 17.42
N PHE A 329 -10.87 5.00 18.04
CA PHE A 329 -10.50 3.85 18.88
C PHE A 329 -9.82 2.75 18.09
N ASN A 330 -10.26 2.46 16.86
CA ASN A 330 -9.58 1.50 16.01
C ASN A 330 -8.16 1.96 15.66
N LEU A 331 -7.98 3.23 15.31
CA LEU A 331 -6.66 3.80 15.04
C LEU A 331 -5.78 3.83 16.30
N TYR A 332 -6.36 4.15 17.47
CA TYR A 332 -5.65 4.09 18.75
C TYR A 332 -5.24 2.66 19.12
N HIS A 333 -6.07 1.67 18.83
CA HIS A 333 -5.69 0.26 18.99
C HIS A 333 -4.47 -0.09 18.14
N CYS A 334 -4.46 0.33 16.87
CA CYS A 334 -3.29 0.19 16.01
C CYS A 334 -2.04 0.91 16.56
N TYR A 335 -2.21 2.14 17.08
CA TYR A 335 -1.14 2.87 17.74
C TYR A 335 -0.53 2.09 18.91
N LYS A 336 -1.36 1.52 19.78
CA LYS A 336 -0.90 0.70 20.91
C LYS A 336 -0.10 -0.55 20.48
N MET A 337 -0.40 -1.11 19.32
CA MET A 337 0.35 -2.25 18.76
C MET A 337 1.71 -1.85 18.20
N LEU A 338 1.81 -0.65 17.62
CA LEU A 338 3.07 -0.14 17.07
C LEU A 338 4.04 0.40 18.14
N THR A 339 3.56 0.67 19.35
CA THR A 339 4.34 1.33 20.41
C THR A 339 4.59 0.47 21.65
N LYS A 340 4.22 -0.81 21.58
CA LYS A 340 4.56 -1.83 22.58
C LYS A 340 5.94 -2.41 22.32
#